data_0ae13dae0a9f447f69a21406dae7d8df
#
_entry.id   0ae13dae0a9f447f69a21406dae7d8df
#
_cell.length_a   1.000
_cell.length_b   1.000
_cell.length_c   1.000
_cell.angle_alpha   90.00
_cell.angle_beta   90.00
_cell.angle_gamma   90.00
#
_symmetry.space_group_name_H-M   'P 1'
#
loop_
_entity.id
_entity.type
_entity.pdbx_description
1 polymer ?
#
loop_
_entity_poly.entity_id
_entity_poly.type
_entity_poly.pdbx_seq_one_letter_code
_entity_poly.pdbx_strand_id
1 'polypeptide(L)'
;SYADKADWIFCLVRTDTSKKHEGISFLLIDMDQPGVETRPITMISGASPFCETFLTDAKAPKKNLVGELNKGWTIAKRLLQHERAMISGMGLGGGGGAGPGIEQAAKDYIGEENGRIADPSVRDKIVRQKMDSQAFALTMRRSAEEAKAGQGPGAASSMFKYYGTELNKRRYELLLEVMGIQGLGWEGEGFSDDELTTTRAWLRSKGNSIEGGTSEVQLNVIAKRVLELPE
;
A
#
# COMPACT_ATOMS: atom_id res chain seq x y z
N SER A 1 -0.48 11.16 5.81
CA SER A 1 0.74 10.40 6.12
C SER A 1 1.84 11.37 6.54
N TYR A 2 2.51 11.11 7.66
CA TYR A 2 3.64 11.91 8.18
C TYR A 2 3.34 13.40 8.35
N ALA A 3 2.11 13.78 8.65
CA ALA A 3 1.73 15.17 8.84
C ALA A 3 2.44 15.83 10.04
N ASP A 4 2.89 15.04 11.01
CA ASP A 4 3.72 15.44 12.14
C ASP A 4 5.18 15.80 11.76
N LYS A 5 5.56 15.54 10.50
CA LYS A 5 6.93 15.76 9.96
C LYS A 5 6.93 16.57 8.67
N ALA A 6 5.74 16.81 8.12
CA ALA A 6 5.59 17.48 6.82
C ALA A 6 5.57 19.00 7.01
N ASP A 7 6.29 19.73 6.16
CA ASP A 7 6.26 21.20 6.11
C ASP A 7 5.02 21.73 5.39
N TRP A 8 4.47 20.93 4.47
CA TRP A 8 3.34 21.32 3.61
C TRP A 8 2.31 20.20 3.48
N ILE A 9 1.03 20.59 3.42
CA ILE A 9 -0.06 19.70 3.04
C ILE A 9 -0.76 20.22 1.79
N PHE A 10 -1.05 19.34 0.84
CA PHE A 10 -2.03 19.65 -0.19
C PHE A 10 -3.44 19.33 0.30
N CYS A 11 -4.37 20.20 0.03
CA CYS A 11 -5.74 20.05 0.52
C CYS A 11 -6.75 20.30 -0.61
N LEU A 12 -7.72 19.41 -0.71
CA LEU A 12 -8.91 19.63 -1.51
C LEU A 12 -9.91 20.43 -0.67
N VAL A 13 -10.08 21.68 -1.02
CA VAL A 13 -10.94 22.61 -0.28
C VAL A 13 -12.19 22.93 -1.08
N ARG A 14 -13.30 23.06 -0.39
CA ARG A 14 -14.55 23.48 -1.02
C ARG A 14 -14.61 25.00 -1.09
N THR A 15 -14.54 25.52 -2.28
CA THR A 15 -14.57 26.95 -2.57
C THR A 15 -15.89 27.43 -3.19
N ASP A 16 -16.73 26.50 -3.67
CA ASP A 16 -18.09 26.75 -4.15
C ASP A 16 -19.00 25.61 -3.70
N THR A 17 -20.04 25.92 -2.96
CA THR A 17 -21.01 24.95 -2.42
C THR A 17 -22.16 24.64 -3.38
N SER A 18 -22.32 25.43 -4.46
CA SER A 18 -23.38 25.25 -5.43
C SER A 18 -23.19 24.07 -6.36
N LYS A 19 -21.94 23.54 -6.44
CA LYS A 19 -21.57 22.46 -7.34
C LYS A 19 -20.83 21.34 -6.58
N LYS A 20 -21.01 20.09 -7.02
CA LYS A 20 -20.43 18.94 -6.35
C LYS A 20 -18.90 18.89 -6.52
N HIS A 21 -18.40 18.62 -7.71
CA HIS A 21 -16.97 18.47 -7.98
C HIS A 21 -16.31 19.73 -8.52
N GLU A 22 -17.06 20.52 -9.26
CA GLU A 22 -16.61 21.80 -9.84
C GLU A 22 -16.54 22.94 -8.83
N GLY A 23 -16.84 22.70 -7.56
CA GLY A 23 -16.66 23.63 -6.44
C GLY A 23 -15.46 23.28 -5.56
N ILE A 24 -14.56 22.44 -6.03
CA ILE A 24 -13.37 22.01 -5.28
C ILE A 24 -12.13 22.64 -5.90
N SER A 25 -11.31 23.23 -5.05
CA SER A 25 -9.99 23.77 -5.40
C SER A 25 -8.88 22.95 -4.75
N PHE A 26 -7.68 23.01 -5.30
CA PHE A 26 -6.48 22.34 -4.79
C PHE A 26 -5.53 23.38 -4.22
N LEU A 27 -5.23 23.30 -2.93
CA LEU A 27 -4.51 24.33 -2.22
C LEU A 27 -3.31 23.73 -1.46
N LEU A 28 -2.18 24.41 -1.48
CA LEU A 28 -1.05 24.09 -0.62
C LEU A 28 -1.12 24.92 0.65
N ILE A 29 -1.06 24.26 1.80
CA ILE A 29 -1.15 24.88 3.12
C ILE A 29 0.15 24.60 3.85
N ASP A 30 0.74 25.65 4.40
CA ASP A 30 1.91 25.57 5.28
C ASP A 30 1.47 24.91 6.60
N MET A 31 2.21 23.89 7.06
CA MET A 31 1.89 23.18 8.29
C MET A 31 2.39 23.88 9.54
N ASP A 32 3.39 24.78 9.40
CA ASP A 32 3.92 25.57 10.51
C ASP A 32 3.17 26.92 10.61
N GLN A 33 1.95 26.89 11.11
CA GLN A 33 1.15 28.07 11.34
C GLN A 33 0.10 27.85 12.45
N PRO A 34 -0.43 28.93 13.07
CA PRO A 34 -1.57 28.83 13.95
C PRO A 34 -2.79 28.24 13.25
N GLY A 35 -3.50 27.36 13.94
CA GLY A 35 -4.71 26.69 13.44
C GLY A 35 -4.43 25.40 12.68
N VAL A 36 -3.19 24.96 12.57
CA VAL A 36 -2.83 23.62 12.12
C VAL A 36 -2.36 22.78 13.31
N GLU A 37 -3.04 21.66 13.56
CA GLU A 37 -2.68 20.71 14.60
C GLU A 37 -2.62 19.32 14.01
N THR A 38 -1.61 18.53 14.37
CA THR A 38 -1.47 17.13 13.94
C THR A 38 -1.45 16.21 15.14
N ARG A 39 -2.15 15.07 15.04
CA ARG A 39 -2.16 14.03 16.08
C ARG A 39 -1.80 12.68 15.45
N PRO A 40 -0.63 12.12 15.79
CA PRO A 40 -0.23 10.81 15.29
C PRO A 40 -1.21 9.71 15.70
N ILE A 41 -1.48 8.77 14.79
CA ILE A 41 -2.33 7.60 15.01
C ILE A 41 -1.42 6.38 15.15
N THR A 42 -1.41 5.74 16.31
CA THR A 42 -0.66 4.49 16.51
C THR A 42 -1.42 3.34 15.88
N MET A 43 -0.79 2.71 14.89
CA MET A 43 -1.33 1.52 14.23
C MET A 43 -1.07 0.25 15.04
N ILE A 44 -1.80 -0.82 14.72
CA ILE A 44 -1.62 -2.14 15.33
C ILE A 44 -0.19 -2.69 15.19
N SER A 45 0.58 -2.23 14.21
CA SER A 45 2.00 -2.58 14.02
C SER A 45 2.95 -1.83 14.97
N GLY A 46 2.44 -0.94 15.83
CA GLY A 46 3.22 -0.08 16.72
C GLY A 46 3.78 1.17 16.04
N ALA A 47 3.77 1.25 14.71
CA ALA A 47 4.21 2.43 13.97
C ALA A 47 3.12 3.50 13.90
N SER A 48 3.50 4.76 13.71
CA SER A 48 2.57 5.89 13.63
C SER A 48 2.86 6.78 12.39
N PRO A 49 2.78 6.23 11.15
CA PRO A 49 3.01 6.99 9.94
C PRO A 49 1.81 7.85 9.52
N PHE A 50 0.65 7.65 10.14
CA PHE A 50 -0.57 8.41 9.86
C PHE A 50 -0.90 9.36 11.00
N CYS A 51 -1.50 10.49 10.64
CA CYS A 51 -1.95 11.50 11.59
C CYS A 51 -3.38 11.93 11.26
N GLU A 52 -4.10 12.36 12.28
CA GLU A 52 -5.20 13.30 12.12
C GLU A 52 -4.63 14.68 11.93
N THR A 53 -5.18 15.47 11.02
CA THR A 53 -4.79 16.87 10.80
C THR A 53 -6.03 17.74 10.97
N PHE A 54 -5.95 18.70 11.89
CA PHE A 54 -7.00 19.65 12.18
C PHE A 54 -6.61 21.00 11.60
N LEU A 55 -7.53 21.61 10.86
CA LEU A 55 -7.36 22.91 10.22
C LEU A 55 -8.44 23.84 10.76
N THR A 56 -8.09 24.69 11.73
CA THR A 56 -9.02 25.66 12.35
C THR A 56 -8.54 27.05 12.00
N ASP A 57 -9.25 27.72 11.11
CA ASP A 57 -8.90 29.05 10.60
C ASP A 57 -7.47 29.12 9.98
N ALA A 58 -6.93 27.99 9.53
CA ALA A 58 -5.65 27.94 8.84
C ALA A 58 -5.69 28.77 7.56
N LYS A 59 -4.61 29.47 7.26
CA LYS A 59 -4.52 30.43 6.16
C LYS A 59 -3.58 29.92 5.08
N ALA A 60 -3.95 30.15 3.82
CA ALA A 60 -3.06 29.94 2.70
C ALA A 60 -3.10 31.14 1.76
N PRO A 61 -1.94 31.66 1.32
CA PRO A 61 -1.89 32.70 0.31
C PRO A 61 -2.55 32.24 -1.00
N LYS A 62 -3.22 33.16 -1.71
CA LYS A 62 -3.85 32.84 -3.01
C LYS A 62 -2.87 32.26 -4.03
N LYS A 63 -1.60 32.62 -3.96
CA LYS A 63 -0.53 32.09 -4.84
C LYS A 63 -0.28 30.59 -4.66
N ASN A 64 -0.74 30.00 -3.55
CA ASN A 64 -0.62 28.57 -3.26
C ASN A 64 -1.78 27.75 -3.85
N LEU A 65 -2.69 28.40 -4.57
CA LEU A 65 -3.70 27.72 -5.37
C LEU A 65 -3.01 27.00 -6.54
N VAL A 66 -3.18 25.70 -6.62
CA VAL A 66 -2.66 24.88 -7.72
C VAL A 66 -3.72 24.78 -8.82
N GLY A 67 -3.39 25.31 -10.00
CA GLY A 67 -4.32 25.40 -11.10
C GLY A 67 -5.35 26.51 -10.93
N GLU A 68 -6.52 26.33 -11.47
CA GLU A 68 -7.62 27.30 -11.46
C GLU A 68 -8.57 27.08 -10.27
N LEU A 69 -9.17 28.16 -9.80
CA LEU A 69 -10.22 28.10 -8.79
C LEU A 69 -11.35 27.17 -9.24
N ASN A 70 -11.83 26.31 -8.35
CA ASN A 70 -12.89 25.35 -8.60
C ASN A 70 -12.54 24.22 -9.60
N LYS A 71 -11.26 24.04 -9.98
CA LYS A 71 -10.78 22.98 -10.89
C LYS A 71 -9.91 21.92 -10.21
N GLY A 72 -9.81 21.96 -8.90
CA GLY A 72 -8.95 21.06 -8.11
C GLY A 72 -9.32 19.57 -8.21
N TRP A 73 -10.57 19.25 -8.51
CA TRP A 73 -11.01 17.85 -8.68
C TRP A 73 -10.30 17.12 -9.83
N THR A 74 -10.00 17.83 -10.92
CA THR A 74 -9.25 17.28 -12.05
C THR A 74 -7.80 16.96 -11.64
N ILE A 75 -7.18 17.84 -10.83
CA ILE A 75 -5.84 17.63 -10.29
C ILE A 75 -5.83 16.42 -9.36
N ALA A 76 -6.82 16.32 -8.47
CA ALA A 76 -6.98 15.18 -7.57
C ALA A 76 -7.10 13.84 -8.31
N LYS A 77 -7.89 13.78 -9.37
CA LYS A 77 -8.02 12.56 -10.20
C LYS A 77 -6.68 12.14 -10.81
N ARG A 78 -5.88 13.10 -11.28
CA ARG A 78 -4.55 12.81 -11.82
C ARG A 78 -3.57 12.34 -10.74
N LEU A 79 -3.58 12.98 -9.58
CA LEU A 79 -2.78 12.57 -8.41
C LEU A 79 -3.07 11.12 -8.02
N LEU A 80 -4.34 10.73 -7.91
CA LEU A 80 -4.76 9.37 -7.59
C LEU A 80 -4.35 8.32 -8.65
N GLN A 81 -4.19 8.73 -9.91
CA GLN A 81 -3.63 7.84 -10.95
C GLN A 81 -2.15 7.54 -10.69
N HIS A 82 -1.36 8.57 -10.35
CA HIS A 82 0.05 8.41 -10.00
C HIS A 82 0.23 7.59 -8.71
N GLU A 83 -0.59 7.85 -7.69
CA GLU A 83 -0.59 7.08 -6.45
C GLU A 83 -0.83 5.59 -6.68
N ARG A 84 -1.84 5.23 -7.47
CA ARG A 84 -2.11 3.82 -7.82
C ARG A 84 -0.94 3.17 -8.54
N ALA A 85 -0.30 3.87 -9.48
CA ALA A 85 0.87 3.37 -10.17
C ALA A 85 2.05 3.15 -9.22
N MET A 86 2.26 4.08 -8.27
CA MET A 86 3.31 3.97 -7.25
C MET A 86 3.05 2.80 -6.28
N ILE A 87 1.83 2.66 -5.76
CA ILE A 87 1.46 1.57 -4.85
C ILE A 87 1.60 0.21 -5.56
N SER A 88 1.20 0.12 -6.82
CA SER A 88 1.36 -1.09 -7.63
C SER A 88 2.85 -1.46 -7.80
N GLY A 89 3.75 -0.45 -7.93
CA GLY A 89 5.19 -0.67 -8.00
C GLY A 89 5.85 -1.03 -6.67
N MET A 90 5.41 -0.42 -5.57
CA MET A 90 5.99 -0.64 -4.23
C MET A 90 5.68 -2.03 -3.65
N GLY A 91 4.51 -2.59 -3.94
CA GLY A 91 4.12 -3.92 -3.43
C GLY A 91 4.83 -5.08 -4.14
N LEU A 92 5.49 -4.84 -5.27
CA LEU A 92 5.76 -5.88 -6.26
C LEU A 92 7.16 -5.88 -6.86
N GLY A 93 7.85 -4.76 -6.88
CA GLY A 93 9.18 -4.63 -7.48
C GLY A 93 10.29 -4.38 -6.48
N GLY A 94 9.95 -3.93 -5.33
CA GLY A 94 10.90 -3.74 -4.25
C GLY A 94 11.05 -5.05 -3.47
N GLY A 95 12.06 -5.82 -3.77
CA GLY A 95 12.48 -6.99 -2.97
C GLY A 95 12.91 -6.66 -1.54
N GLY A 96 12.35 -5.60 -0.96
CA GLY A 96 12.58 -5.08 0.37
C GLY A 96 11.40 -5.30 1.31
N GLY A 97 10.69 -6.41 1.20
CA GLY A 97 9.81 -6.80 2.30
C GLY A 97 10.68 -6.98 3.56
N ALA A 98 10.31 -6.34 4.67
CA ALA A 98 10.98 -6.58 5.93
C ALA A 98 10.98 -8.08 6.26
N GLY A 99 12.08 -8.54 6.82
CA GLY A 99 12.28 -9.93 7.22
C GLY A 99 12.97 -10.81 6.17
N PRO A 100 13.32 -12.02 6.56
CA PRO A 100 14.04 -12.98 5.75
C PRO A 100 13.22 -13.46 4.54
N GLY A 101 13.91 -14.07 3.57
CA GLY A 101 13.25 -14.84 2.52
C GLY A 101 12.53 -16.05 3.10
N ILE A 102 11.34 -16.38 2.59
CA ILE A 102 10.52 -17.47 3.15
C ILE A 102 11.27 -18.79 3.18
N GLU A 103 12.05 -19.10 2.13
CA GLU A 103 12.82 -20.34 2.06
C GLU A 103 13.91 -20.39 3.13
N GLN A 104 14.62 -19.28 3.33
CA GLN A 104 15.65 -19.22 4.35
C GLN A 104 15.01 -19.34 5.74
N ALA A 105 13.95 -18.61 6.02
CA ALA A 105 13.20 -18.74 7.26
C ALA A 105 12.74 -20.21 7.50
N ALA A 106 12.24 -20.88 6.46
CA ALA A 106 11.81 -22.27 6.59
C ALA A 106 12.98 -23.22 6.92
N LYS A 107 14.16 -22.98 6.38
CA LYS A 107 15.36 -23.74 6.76
C LYS A 107 15.78 -23.50 8.21
N ASP A 108 15.71 -22.25 8.63
CA ASP A 108 16.17 -21.84 9.95
C ASP A 108 15.22 -22.34 11.07
N TYR A 109 13.91 -22.30 10.87
CA TYR A 109 12.90 -22.61 11.89
C TYR A 109 12.32 -24.03 11.80
N ILE A 110 12.25 -24.63 10.61
CA ILE A 110 11.70 -25.98 10.40
C ILE A 110 12.80 -27.00 10.18
N GLY A 111 13.93 -26.58 9.58
CA GLY A 111 15.06 -27.42 9.23
C GLY A 111 14.96 -28.07 7.85
N GLU A 112 15.99 -28.82 7.53
CA GLU A 112 16.13 -29.54 6.24
C GLU A 112 16.30 -31.03 6.45
N GLU A 113 15.65 -31.84 5.61
CA GLU A 113 15.88 -33.27 5.46
C GLU A 113 16.15 -33.59 3.98
N ASN A 114 17.23 -34.31 3.71
CA ASN A 114 17.64 -34.69 2.36
C ASN A 114 17.72 -33.51 1.36
N GLY A 115 18.21 -32.35 1.82
CA GLY A 115 18.34 -31.13 1.03
C GLY A 115 17.02 -30.42 0.71
N ARG A 116 15.96 -30.73 1.47
CA ARG A 116 14.62 -30.10 1.34
C ARG A 116 14.13 -29.66 2.71
N ILE A 117 13.33 -28.59 2.75
CA ILE A 117 12.62 -28.19 3.96
C ILE A 117 11.87 -29.40 4.52
N ALA A 118 12.03 -29.70 5.81
CA ALA A 118 11.57 -30.94 6.43
C ALA A 118 10.03 -31.13 6.33
N ASP A 119 9.27 -30.05 6.50
CA ASP A 119 7.80 -30.11 6.40
C ASP A 119 7.31 -30.06 4.95
N PRO A 120 6.64 -31.13 4.45
CA PRO A 120 6.12 -31.18 3.08
C PRO A 120 4.96 -30.20 2.82
N SER A 121 4.15 -29.87 3.83
CA SER A 121 3.04 -28.94 3.71
C SER A 121 3.57 -27.50 3.51
N VAL A 122 4.59 -27.14 4.28
CA VAL A 122 5.25 -25.84 4.13
C VAL A 122 5.96 -25.74 2.76
N ARG A 123 6.58 -26.82 2.28
CA ARG A 123 7.16 -26.86 0.92
C ARG A 123 6.11 -26.53 -0.15
N ASP A 124 4.93 -27.15 -0.09
CA ASP A 124 3.84 -26.91 -1.05
C ASP A 124 3.41 -25.44 -1.01
N LYS A 125 3.21 -24.85 0.18
CA LYS A 125 2.84 -23.46 0.35
C LYS A 125 3.89 -22.50 -0.22
N ILE A 126 5.17 -22.76 0.02
CA ILE A 126 6.29 -21.97 -0.52
C ILE A 126 6.30 -22.04 -2.05
N VAL A 127 6.12 -23.24 -2.63
CA VAL A 127 6.07 -23.41 -4.09
C VAL A 127 4.90 -22.62 -4.68
N ARG A 128 3.71 -22.72 -4.11
CA ARG A 128 2.53 -21.95 -4.56
C ARG A 128 2.76 -20.45 -4.48
N GLN A 129 3.30 -19.95 -3.36
CA GLN A 129 3.62 -18.54 -3.21
C GLN A 129 4.64 -18.07 -4.26
N LYS A 130 5.65 -18.88 -4.58
CA LYS A 130 6.62 -18.59 -5.64
C LYS A 130 6.00 -18.57 -7.03
N MET A 131 5.19 -19.57 -7.35
CA MET A 131 4.50 -19.64 -8.64
C MET A 131 3.62 -18.40 -8.86
N ASP A 132 2.81 -18.06 -7.88
CA ASP A 132 1.94 -16.88 -7.93
C ASP A 132 2.74 -15.58 -8.06
N SER A 133 3.80 -15.44 -7.29
CA SER A 133 4.67 -14.26 -7.33
C SER A 133 5.38 -14.12 -8.68
N GLN A 134 5.84 -15.23 -9.26
CA GLN A 134 6.48 -15.23 -10.57
C GLN A 134 5.50 -14.90 -11.69
N ALA A 135 4.31 -15.51 -11.69
CA ALA A 135 3.26 -15.21 -12.66
C ALA A 135 2.86 -13.73 -12.59
N PHE A 136 2.75 -13.22 -11.39
CA PHE A 136 2.44 -11.83 -11.15
C PHE A 136 3.54 -10.89 -11.66
N ALA A 137 4.81 -11.16 -11.35
CA ALA A 137 5.95 -10.37 -11.84
C ALA A 137 6.02 -10.35 -13.38
N LEU A 138 5.80 -11.48 -14.03
CA LEU A 138 5.75 -11.58 -15.49
C LEU A 138 4.58 -10.77 -16.08
N THR A 139 3.42 -10.78 -15.43
CA THR A 139 2.25 -10.00 -15.86
C THR A 139 2.49 -8.50 -15.72
N MET A 140 3.13 -8.07 -14.61
CA MET A 140 3.57 -6.69 -14.43
C MET A 140 4.56 -6.25 -15.51
N ARG A 141 5.54 -7.09 -15.80
CA ARG A 141 6.54 -6.82 -16.87
C ARG A 141 5.85 -6.65 -18.21
N ARG A 142 4.95 -7.55 -18.59
CA ARG A 142 4.16 -7.44 -19.82
C ARG A 142 3.41 -6.12 -19.89
N SER A 143 2.70 -5.76 -18.83
CA SER A 143 1.96 -4.49 -18.78
C SER A 143 2.87 -3.26 -18.92
N ALA A 144 4.07 -3.31 -18.35
CA ALA A 144 5.05 -2.24 -18.51
C ALA A 144 5.59 -2.13 -19.96
N GLU A 145 5.76 -3.25 -20.64
CA GLU A 145 6.16 -3.29 -22.05
C GLU A 145 5.05 -2.78 -22.96
N GLU A 146 3.77 -3.16 -22.71
CA GLU A 146 2.58 -2.65 -23.40
C GLU A 146 2.44 -1.13 -23.24
N ALA A 147 2.66 -0.60 -22.02
CA ALA A 147 2.63 0.83 -21.76
C ALA A 147 3.72 1.61 -22.51
N LYS A 148 4.93 1.04 -22.64
CA LYS A 148 6.01 1.62 -23.46
C LYS A 148 5.67 1.62 -24.95
N ALA A 149 4.88 0.67 -25.41
CA ALA A 149 4.38 0.59 -26.79
C ALA A 149 3.17 1.53 -27.06
N GLY A 150 2.83 2.40 -26.11
CA GLY A 150 1.75 3.37 -26.24
C GLY A 150 0.35 2.83 -25.92
N GLN A 151 0.24 1.58 -25.50
CA GLN A 151 -0.99 1.03 -24.95
C GLN A 151 -1.03 1.48 -23.48
N GLY A 152 -1.90 2.43 -23.16
CA GLY A 152 -1.98 2.99 -21.80
C GLY A 152 -2.18 1.92 -20.71
N PRO A 153 -1.90 2.24 -19.45
CA PRO A 153 -2.08 1.31 -18.34
C PRO A 153 -3.57 1.07 -18.09
N GLY A 154 -4.19 0.25 -18.86
CA GLY A 154 -5.64 -0.03 -18.81
C GLY A 154 -6.15 -0.33 -17.37
N ALA A 155 -7.38 -0.76 -17.27
CA ALA A 155 -8.00 -1.17 -16.00
C ALA A 155 -7.23 -2.32 -15.27
N ALA A 156 -6.23 -2.94 -15.93
CA ALA A 156 -5.30 -3.90 -15.36
C ALA A 156 -4.57 -3.39 -14.09
N SER A 157 -4.39 -2.08 -13.92
CA SER A 157 -3.81 -1.49 -12.71
C SER A 157 -4.58 -1.86 -11.44
N SER A 158 -5.90 -2.02 -11.52
CA SER A 158 -6.74 -2.47 -10.41
C SER A 158 -6.47 -3.91 -10.01
N MET A 159 -6.22 -4.79 -10.98
CA MET A 159 -5.82 -6.19 -10.74
C MET A 159 -4.43 -6.23 -10.05
N PHE A 160 -3.50 -5.41 -10.48
CA PHE A 160 -2.18 -5.37 -9.87
C PHE A 160 -2.24 -4.93 -8.41
N LYS A 161 -3.02 -3.89 -8.09
CA LYS A 161 -3.23 -3.48 -6.72
C LYS A 161 -3.86 -4.58 -5.89
N TYR A 162 -4.97 -5.14 -6.33
CA TYR A 162 -5.69 -6.19 -5.61
C TYR A 162 -4.81 -7.42 -5.39
N TYR A 163 -4.34 -8.05 -6.47
CA TYR A 163 -3.63 -9.31 -6.39
C TYR A 163 -2.26 -9.19 -5.70
N GLY A 164 -1.53 -8.12 -5.97
CA GLY A 164 -0.25 -7.87 -5.34
C GLY A 164 -0.32 -7.67 -3.83
N THR A 165 -1.35 -6.97 -3.36
CA THR A 165 -1.56 -6.81 -1.92
C THR A 165 -1.96 -8.13 -1.23
N GLU A 166 -2.74 -8.98 -1.89
CA GLU A 166 -3.06 -10.32 -1.40
C GLU A 166 -1.83 -11.24 -1.37
N LEU A 167 -0.97 -11.18 -2.39
CA LEU A 167 0.31 -11.91 -2.42
C LEU A 167 1.21 -11.49 -1.25
N ASN A 168 1.31 -10.19 -0.97
CA ASN A 168 2.11 -9.68 0.12
C ASN A 168 1.58 -10.12 1.49
N LYS A 169 0.27 -10.07 1.70
CA LYS A 169 -0.37 -10.56 2.93
C LYS A 169 -0.08 -12.06 3.15
N ARG A 170 -0.30 -12.88 2.12
CA ARG A 170 -0.02 -14.34 2.16
C ARG A 170 1.45 -14.63 2.43
N ARG A 171 2.37 -13.81 1.87
CA ARG A 171 3.79 -13.93 2.15
C ARG A 171 4.10 -13.79 3.65
N TYR A 172 3.57 -12.76 4.28
CA TYR A 172 3.79 -12.55 5.71
C TYR A 172 3.07 -13.58 6.58
N GLU A 173 1.89 -14.05 6.19
CA GLU A 173 1.20 -15.14 6.87
C GLU A 173 2.03 -16.42 6.84
N LEU A 174 2.61 -16.75 5.70
CA LEU A 174 3.49 -17.91 5.56
C LEU A 174 4.80 -17.75 6.35
N LEU A 175 5.37 -16.55 6.43
CA LEU A 175 6.54 -16.28 7.26
C LEU A 175 6.24 -16.53 8.75
N LEU A 176 5.12 -16.03 9.26
CA LEU A 176 4.73 -16.26 10.65
C LEU A 176 4.44 -17.75 10.92
N GLU A 177 3.77 -18.43 10.00
CA GLU A 177 3.53 -19.87 10.11
C GLU A 177 4.85 -20.65 10.21
N VAL A 178 5.84 -20.31 9.39
CA VAL A 178 7.18 -20.91 9.39
C VAL A 178 7.92 -20.64 10.67
N MET A 179 7.85 -19.42 11.19
CA MET A 179 8.51 -19.00 12.44
C MET A 179 7.83 -19.62 13.68
N GLY A 180 6.60 -20.08 13.57
CA GLY A 180 5.86 -20.68 14.69
C GLY A 180 5.77 -19.73 15.90
N ILE A 181 6.19 -20.19 17.07
CA ILE A 181 6.14 -19.38 18.32
C ILE A 181 6.93 -18.09 18.19
N GLN A 182 8.05 -18.08 17.47
CA GLN A 182 8.87 -16.89 17.24
C GLN A 182 8.14 -15.82 16.42
N GLY A 183 7.16 -16.21 15.59
CA GLY A 183 6.26 -15.29 14.87
C GLY A 183 5.22 -14.60 15.76
N LEU A 184 5.13 -14.93 17.05
CA LEU A 184 4.21 -14.31 18.00
C LEU A 184 4.85 -13.18 18.82
N GLY A 185 6.15 -12.94 18.66
CA GLY A 185 6.91 -11.94 19.39
C GLY A 185 6.46 -10.52 19.07
N TRP A 186 6.31 -9.70 20.12
CA TRP A 186 6.06 -8.27 20.00
C TRP A 186 7.23 -7.43 20.54
N GLU A 187 7.80 -7.89 21.66
CA GLU A 187 8.96 -7.31 22.33
C GLU A 187 9.58 -8.35 23.26
N GLY A 188 10.77 -8.10 23.77
CA GLY A 188 11.47 -8.93 24.77
C GLY A 188 12.69 -9.64 24.23
N GLU A 189 13.59 -10.05 25.15
CA GLU A 189 14.90 -10.64 24.85
C GLU A 189 14.83 -12.03 24.20
N GLY A 190 13.67 -12.69 24.21
CA GLY A 190 13.47 -14.02 23.61
C GLY A 190 13.26 -13.99 22.08
N PHE A 191 13.30 -12.82 21.47
CA PHE A 191 13.02 -12.62 20.04
C PHE A 191 14.12 -11.79 19.39
N SER A 192 14.51 -12.16 18.18
CA SER A 192 15.44 -11.35 17.37
C SER A 192 14.72 -10.12 16.74
N ASP A 193 15.50 -9.12 16.36
CA ASP A 193 14.97 -7.93 15.67
C ASP A 193 14.23 -8.28 14.38
N ASP A 194 14.70 -9.29 13.65
CA ASP A 194 14.06 -9.76 12.43
C ASP A 194 12.69 -10.42 12.70
N GLU A 195 12.56 -11.18 13.77
CA GLU A 195 11.31 -11.79 14.21
C GLU A 195 10.28 -10.71 14.58
N LEU A 196 10.68 -9.78 15.45
CA LEU A 196 9.83 -8.65 15.86
C LEU A 196 9.41 -7.78 14.67
N THR A 197 10.35 -7.50 13.77
CA THR A 197 10.07 -6.72 12.54
C THR A 197 9.13 -7.46 11.62
N THR A 198 9.27 -8.78 11.47
CA THR A 198 8.39 -9.61 10.63
C THR A 198 6.96 -9.63 11.16
N THR A 199 6.78 -9.80 12.47
CA THR A 199 5.47 -9.75 13.12
C THR A 199 4.78 -8.39 12.91
N ARG A 200 5.52 -7.31 13.12
CA ARG A 200 5.01 -5.94 12.89
C ARG A 200 4.65 -5.70 11.42
N ALA A 201 5.48 -6.18 10.50
CA ALA A 201 5.23 -6.09 9.06
C ALA A 201 4.01 -6.91 8.63
N TRP A 202 3.78 -8.09 9.22
CA TRP A 202 2.55 -8.86 9.03
C TRP A 202 1.31 -8.06 9.44
N LEU A 203 1.31 -7.47 10.63
CA LEU A 203 0.21 -6.62 11.10
C LEU A 203 0.00 -5.43 10.14
N ARG A 204 1.08 -4.75 9.75
CA ARG A 204 1.03 -3.63 8.80
C ARG A 204 0.47 -4.05 7.44
N SER A 205 0.76 -5.26 6.97
CA SER A 205 0.31 -5.76 5.67
C SER A 205 -1.21 -5.83 5.55
N LYS A 206 -1.95 -5.92 6.67
CA LYS A 206 -3.41 -5.93 6.66
C LYS A 206 -4.00 -4.62 6.11
N GLY A 207 -3.31 -3.50 6.31
CA GLY A 207 -3.65 -2.21 5.70
C GLY A 207 -3.55 -2.20 4.18
N ASN A 208 -2.80 -3.12 3.57
CA ASN A 208 -2.66 -3.19 2.11
C ASN A 208 -4.00 -3.43 1.38
N SER A 209 -4.96 -4.09 2.02
CA SER A 209 -6.30 -4.30 1.44
C SER A 209 -7.18 -3.03 1.48
N ILE A 210 -6.74 -1.97 2.16
CA ILE A 210 -7.50 -0.74 2.38
C ILE A 210 -6.90 0.42 1.61
N GLU A 211 -5.61 0.65 1.75
CA GLU A 211 -4.88 1.77 1.13
C GLU A 211 -4.87 1.70 -0.40
N GLY A 212 -4.83 2.84 -1.08
CA GLY A 212 -4.85 2.91 -2.54
C GLY A 212 -6.16 2.46 -3.19
N GLY A 213 -7.26 2.49 -2.44
CA GLY A 213 -8.56 1.92 -2.78
C GLY A 213 -8.73 0.51 -2.25
N THR A 214 -9.85 0.24 -1.58
CA THR A 214 -10.07 -1.07 -0.96
C THR A 214 -10.11 -2.21 -1.98
N SER A 215 -9.87 -3.43 -1.53
CA SER A 215 -9.97 -4.63 -2.37
C SER A 215 -11.32 -4.71 -3.08
N GLU A 216 -12.41 -4.37 -2.38
CA GLU A 216 -13.77 -4.36 -2.91
C GLU A 216 -13.94 -3.31 -4.03
N VAL A 217 -13.39 -2.11 -3.84
CA VAL A 217 -13.40 -1.06 -4.88
C VAL A 217 -12.61 -1.51 -6.10
N GLN A 218 -11.45 -2.15 -5.92
CA GLN A 218 -10.66 -2.68 -7.04
C GLN A 218 -11.40 -3.79 -7.78
N LEU A 219 -12.04 -4.71 -7.06
CA LEU A 219 -12.88 -5.77 -7.65
C LEU A 219 -14.05 -5.19 -8.45
N ASN A 220 -14.72 -4.16 -7.94
CA ASN A 220 -15.78 -3.46 -8.68
C ASN A 220 -15.25 -2.81 -9.96
N VAL A 221 -14.05 -2.21 -9.93
CA VAL A 221 -13.43 -1.66 -11.15
C VAL A 221 -13.11 -2.77 -12.15
N ILE A 222 -12.56 -3.88 -11.68
CA ILE A 222 -12.26 -5.05 -12.51
C ILE A 222 -13.56 -5.58 -13.16
N ALA A 223 -14.59 -5.81 -12.36
CA ALA A 223 -15.87 -6.31 -12.84
C ALA A 223 -16.46 -5.42 -13.93
N LYS A 224 -16.54 -4.12 -13.69
CA LYS A 224 -17.18 -3.15 -14.59
C LYS A 224 -16.34 -2.72 -15.79
N ARG A 225 -15.01 -2.62 -15.64
CA ARG A 225 -14.11 -2.01 -16.63
C ARG A 225 -13.22 -3.00 -17.37
N VAL A 226 -12.98 -4.17 -16.80
CA VAL A 226 -12.14 -5.22 -17.42
C VAL A 226 -13.01 -6.34 -17.96
N LEU A 227 -13.97 -6.80 -17.15
CA LEU A 227 -14.83 -7.93 -17.48
C LEU A 227 -16.17 -7.50 -18.09
N GLU A 228 -16.48 -6.21 -18.06
CA GLU A 228 -17.73 -5.64 -18.58
C GLU A 228 -19.00 -6.36 -18.09
N LEU A 229 -18.96 -6.80 -16.82
CA LEU A 229 -20.09 -7.49 -16.21
C LEU A 229 -21.25 -6.49 -16.00
N PRO A 230 -22.52 -6.97 -16.10
CA PRO A 230 -23.68 -6.12 -15.86
C PRO A 230 -23.72 -5.60 -14.42
N GLU A 231 -24.38 -4.44 -14.26
CA GLU A 231 -24.57 -3.80 -12.94
C GLU A 231 -25.61 -4.54 -12.08
#